data_9775487d0d7affd12a68861173ade457
#
_entry.id   9775487d0d7affd12a68861173ade457
#
_cell.length_a   1.000
_cell.length_b   1.000
_cell.length_c   1.000
_cell.angle_alpha   90.00
_cell.angle_beta   90.00
_cell.angle_gamma   90.00
#
_symmetry.space_group_name_H-M   'P 1'
#
loop_
_entity.id
_entity.type
_entity.pdbx_description
1 polymer ?
#
loop_
_entity_poly.entity_id
_entity_poly.type
_entity_poly.pdbx_seq_one_letter_code
_entity_poly.pdbx_strand_id
1 'polypeptide(L)'
;MKLRYLGYSNEVGEAVRPILPYLIIPSYIIAVGYMIYDSYTKAKKAKNKVSKFIDTIIWQSLATILIPSYVIHKIVYFTKDIIKDIEIINKYKILKDYLPSVIGILSIFFIMQPIDDLVDYVMDNTIRKL
;
A
#
# COMPACT_ATOMS: atom_id res chain seq x y z
N MET A 1 5.95 5.18 -14.38
CA MET A 1 6.64 4.30 -13.43
C MET A 1 7.01 4.99 -12.13
N LYS A 2 7.78 6.07 -12.19
CA LYS A 2 8.24 6.77 -10.97
C LYS A 2 7.08 7.32 -10.13
N LEU A 3 6.01 7.79 -10.78
CA LEU A 3 4.85 8.33 -10.08
C LEU A 3 4.09 7.25 -9.29
N ARG A 4 4.23 5.98 -9.69
CA ARG A 4 3.59 4.87 -8.98
C ARG A 4 4.03 4.78 -7.51
N TYR A 5 5.26 5.24 -7.22
CA TYR A 5 5.75 5.26 -5.84
C TYR A 5 4.96 6.19 -4.93
N LEU A 6 4.32 7.23 -5.48
CA LEU A 6 3.43 8.08 -4.69
C LEU A 6 2.22 7.31 -4.17
N GLY A 7 1.79 6.28 -4.92
CA GLY A 7 0.72 5.40 -4.49
C GLY A 7 1.09 4.54 -3.28
N TYR A 8 2.38 4.38 -2.99
CA TYR A 8 2.82 3.61 -1.83
C TYR A 8 2.98 4.46 -0.57
N SER A 9 2.62 5.75 -0.64
CA SER A 9 2.73 6.64 0.53
C SER A 9 1.94 6.11 1.72
N ASN A 10 0.74 5.57 1.48
CA ASN A 10 -0.10 5.05 2.55
C ASN A 10 0.49 3.79 3.18
N GLU A 11 1.21 2.96 2.41
CA GLU A 11 1.90 1.79 2.95
C GLU A 11 3.05 2.22 3.84
N VAL A 12 3.80 3.26 3.46
CA VAL A 12 4.85 3.83 4.31
C VAL A 12 4.22 4.35 5.60
N GLY A 13 3.09 5.04 5.51
CA GLY A 13 2.34 5.51 6.68
C GLY A 13 1.96 4.36 7.60
N GLU A 14 1.45 3.26 7.04
CA GLU A 14 1.10 2.08 7.82
C GLU A 14 2.33 1.43 8.46
N ALA A 15 3.45 1.38 7.72
CA ALA A 15 4.69 0.77 8.23
C ALA A 15 5.24 1.53 9.44
N VAL A 16 5.14 2.87 9.43
CA VAL A 16 5.66 3.70 10.52
C VAL A 16 4.60 4.06 11.56
N ARG A 17 3.40 3.49 11.46
CA ARG A 17 2.30 3.76 12.42
C ARG A 17 2.73 3.63 13.89
N PRO A 18 3.51 2.61 14.28
CA PRO A 18 3.91 2.47 15.69
C PRO A 18 4.80 3.60 16.21
N ILE A 19 5.56 4.27 15.34
CA ILE A 19 6.52 5.30 15.75
C ILE A 19 6.08 6.71 15.35
N LEU A 20 5.41 6.85 14.21
CA LEU A 20 4.99 8.16 13.68
C LEU A 20 3.53 8.11 13.24
N PRO A 21 2.57 7.91 14.18
CA PRO A 21 1.16 7.75 13.79
C PRO A 21 0.56 8.99 13.13
N TYR A 22 1.12 10.17 13.37
CA TYR A 22 0.63 11.40 12.74
C TYR A 22 0.88 11.46 11.23
N LEU A 23 1.72 10.57 10.68
CA LEU A 23 1.98 10.53 9.24
C LEU A 23 0.92 9.73 8.47
N ILE A 24 0.02 9.01 9.15
CA ILE A 24 -0.97 8.17 8.50
C ILE A 24 -1.88 8.97 7.58
N ILE A 25 -2.50 10.02 8.10
CA ILE A 25 -3.45 10.84 7.33
C ILE A 25 -2.75 11.52 6.14
N PRO A 26 -1.60 12.21 6.30
CA PRO A 26 -0.91 12.80 5.15
C PRO A 26 -0.52 11.76 4.10
N SER A 27 -0.09 10.56 4.53
CA SER A 27 0.32 9.51 3.58
C SER A 27 -0.85 9.01 2.75
N TYR A 28 -2.04 8.86 3.34
CA TYR A 28 -3.23 8.48 2.60
C TYR A 28 -3.71 9.60 1.66
N ILE A 29 -3.58 10.85 2.07
CA ILE A 29 -3.93 11.98 1.21
C ILE A 29 -3.07 11.98 -0.06
N ILE A 30 -1.77 11.76 0.08
CA ILE A 30 -0.86 11.67 -1.06
C ILE A 30 -1.24 10.50 -1.98
N ALA A 31 -1.52 9.33 -1.40
CA ALA A 31 -1.87 8.15 -2.16
C ALA A 31 -3.18 8.33 -2.93
N VAL A 32 -4.20 8.90 -2.29
CA VAL A 32 -5.50 9.16 -2.92
C VAL A 32 -5.35 10.20 -4.02
N GLY A 33 -4.57 11.26 -3.78
CA GLY A 33 -4.29 12.27 -4.79
C GLY A 33 -3.63 11.66 -6.03
N TYR A 34 -2.63 10.80 -5.82
CA TYR A 34 -2.00 10.08 -6.93
C TYR A 34 -3.01 9.20 -7.67
N MET A 35 -3.84 8.48 -6.92
CA MET A 35 -4.85 7.59 -7.51
C MET A 35 -5.80 8.34 -8.43
N ILE A 36 -6.29 9.49 -8.00
CA ILE A 36 -7.20 10.32 -8.80
C ILE A 36 -6.47 10.85 -10.03
N TYR A 37 -5.26 11.35 -9.85
CA TYR A 37 -4.45 11.87 -10.96
C TYR A 37 -4.18 10.79 -12.01
N ASP A 38 -3.78 9.60 -11.58
CA ASP A 38 -3.48 8.49 -12.48
C ASP A 38 -4.73 8.07 -13.26
N SER A 39 -5.87 7.98 -12.57
CA SER A 39 -7.13 7.60 -13.20
C SER A 39 -7.57 8.62 -14.25
N TYR A 40 -7.42 9.89 -13.93
CA TYR A 40 -7.77 10.98 -14.85
C TYR A 40 -6.87 10.96 -16.09
N THR A 41 -5.55 10.84 -15.91
CA THR A 41 -4.61 10.86 -17.03
C THR A 41 -4.80 9.67 -17.96
N LYS A 42 -5.06 8.50 -17.41
CA LYS A 42 -5.33 7.30 -18.22
C LYS A 42 -6.66 7.40 -18.96
N ALA A 43 -7.69 7.92 -18.30
CA ALA A 43 -9.00 8.10 -18.90
C ALA A 43 -8.95 9.08 -20.07
N LYS A 44 -8.16 10.14 -19.95
CA LYS A 44 -8.02 11.18 -20.98
C LYS A 44 -7.52 10.60 -22.31
N LYS A 45 -6.71 9.56 -22.26
CA LYS A 45 -6.11 8.91 -23.44
C LYS A 45 -6.96 7.77 -23.99
N ALA A 46 -8.00 7.34 -23.29
CA ALA A 46 -8.78 6.17 -23.67
C ALA A 46 -9.94 6.55 -24.61
N LYS A 47 -10.40 5.56 -25.40
CA LYS A 47 -11.58 5.74 -26.28
C LYS A 47 -12.84 5.98 -25.46
N ASN A 48 -13.08 5.13 -24.46
CA ASN A 48 -14.19 5.32 -23.52
C ASN A 48 -13.61 5.85 -22.22
N LYS A 49 -13.68 7.16 -22.04
CA LYS A 49 -13.07 7.85 -20.91
C LYS A 49 -13.69 7.46 -19.57
N VAL A 50 -15.02 7.37 -19.52
CA VAL A 50 -15.73 7.03 -18.28
C VAL A 50 -15.40 5.61 -17.83
N SER A 51 -15.44 4.66 -18.76
CA SER A 51 -15.13 3.26 -18.48
C SER A 51 -13.68 3.10 -17.98
N LYS A 52 -12.75 3.78 -18.63
CA LYS A 52 -11.33 3.70 -18.24
C LYS A 52 -11.09 4.35 -16.89
N PHE A 53 -11.76 5.46 -16.59
CA PHE A 53 -11.65 6.12 -15.30
C PHE A 53 -12.14 5.20 -14.18
N ILE A 54 -13.31 4.59 -14.36
CA ILE A 54 -13.88 3.68 -13.37
C ILE A 54 -12.98 2.46 -13.17
N ASP A 55 -12.51 1.85 -14.26
CA ASP A 55 -11.60 0.71 -14.18
C ASP A 55 -10.34 1.05 -13.40
N THR A 56 -9.72 2.19 -13.69
CA THR A 56 -8.48 2.61 -13.04
C THR A 56 -8.70 2.94 -11.57
N ILE A 57 -9.81 3.61 -11.24
CA ILE A 57 -10.14 3.93 -9.84
C ILE A 57 -10.32 2.66 -9.02
N ILE A 58 -11.03 1.66 -9.56
CA ILE A 58 -11.23 0.40 -8.86
C ILE A 58 -9.90 -0.32 -8.69
N TRP A 59 -9.10 -0.40 -9.76
CA TRP A 59 -7.79 -1.05 -9.70
C TRP A 59 -6.88 -0.38 -8.65
N GLN A 60 -6.82 0.97 -8.67
CA GLN A 60 -5.99 1.71 -7.72
C GLN A 60 -6.48 1.54 -6.29
N SER A 61 -7.82 1.54 -6.10
CA SER A 61 -8.36 1.34 -4.75
C SER A 61 -7.94 -0.01 -4.18
N LEU A 62 -7.97 -1.06 -4.97
CA LEU A 62 -7.57 -2.39 -4.53
C LEU A 62 -6.06 -2.55 -4.44
N ALA A 63 -5.34 -2.20 -5.51
CA ALA A 63 -3.91 -2.47 -5.62
C ALA A 63 -3.04 -1.48 -4.86
N THR A 64 -3.52 -0.26 -4.65
CA THR A 64 -2.73 0.81 -4.04
C THR A 64 -3.10 1.04 -2.58
N ILE A 65 -4.39 0.97 -2.23
CA ILE A 65 -4.85 1.36 -0.89
C ILE A 65 -5.29 0.16 -0.06
N LEU A 66 -6.32 -0.56 -0.51
CA LEU A 66 -6.98 -1.55 0.36
C LEU A 66 -6.11 -2.76 0.69
N ILE A 67 -5.60 -3.45 -0.33
CA ILE A 67 -4.85 -4.69 -0.12
C ILE A 67 -3.46 -4.42 0.47
N PRO A 68 -2.65 -3.51 -0.10
CA PRO A 68 -1.32 -3.25 0.46
C PRO A 68 -1.36 -2.72 1.88
N SER A 69 -2.29 -1.81 2.20
CA SER A 69 -2.39 -1.26 3.55
C SER A 69 -2.69 -2.36 4.56
N TYR A 70 -3.62 -3.25 4.23
CA TYR A 70 -3.97 -4.38 5.09
C TYR A 70 -2.76 -5.30 5.29
N VAL A 71 -2.06 -5.64 4.21
CA VAL A 71 -0.91 -6.55 4.28
C VAL A 71 0.20 -5.93 5.13
N ILE A 72 0.55 -4.67 4.89
CA ILE A 72 1.61 -4.00 5.66
C ILE A 72 1.22 -3.87 7.13
N HIS A 73 -0.03 -3.51 7.41
CA HIS A 73 -0.52 -3.45 8.78
C HIS A 73 -0.34 -4.80 9.49
N LYS A 74 -0.69 -5.89 8.82
CA LYS A 74 -0.54 -7.24 9.38
C LYS A 74 0.92 -7.62 9.57
N ILE A 75 1.79 -7.29 8.61
CA ILE A 75 3.23 -7.57 8.72
C ILE A 75 3.84 -6.86 9.93
N VAL A 76 3.53 -5.57 10.10
CA VAL A 76 4.03 -4.79 11.24
C VAL A 76 3.51 -5.40 12.55
N TYR A 77 2.23 -5.74 12.61
CA TYR A 77 1.62 -6.29 13.80
C TYR A 77 2.22 -7.66 14.16
N PHE A 78 2.40 -8.53 13.16
CA PHE A 78 3.02 -9.83 13.36
C PHE A 78 4.46 -9.71 13.85
N THR A 79 5.22 -8.75 13.27
CA THR A 79 6.60 -8.52 13.68
C THR A 79 6.66 -8.10 15.15
N LYS A 80 5.78 -7.18 15.57
CA LYS A 80 5.70 -6.77 16.98
C LYS A 80 5.40 -7.96 17.89
N ASP A 81 4.49 -8.83 17.47
CA ASP A 81 4.07 -9.99 18.24
C ASP A 81 5.21 -11.01 18.39
N ILE A 82 5.99 -11.21 17.33
CA ILE A 82 7.14 -12.12 17.34
C ILE A 82 8.26 -11.58 18.21
N ILE A 83 8.62 -10.30 18.05
CA ILE A 83 9.79 -9.73 18.76
C ILE A 83 9.54 -9.52 20.25
N LYS A 84 8.30 -9.48 20.72
CA LYS A 84 8.00 -9.33 22.16
C LYS A 84 8.56 -10.49 22.97
N ASP A 85 8.74 -11.68 22.36
CA ASP A 85 9.24 -12.87 23.02
C ASP A 85 10.75 -13.05 22.85
N ILE A 86 11.44 -12.13 22.16
CA ILE A 86 12.88 -12.20 21.91
C ILE A 86 13.59 -11.23 22.85
N GLU A 87 14.30 -11.77 23.86
CA GLU A 87 14.93 -10.99 24.91
C GLU A 87 15.92 -9.96 24.39
N ILE A 88 16.78 -10.33 23.43
CA ILE A 88 17.81 -9.44 22.90
C ILE A 88 17.19 -8.21 22.27
N ILE A 89 16.10 -8.37 21.52
CA ILE A 89 15.43 -7.27 20.86
C ILE A 89 14.73 -6.37 21.89
N ASN A 90 14.08 -6.99 22.88
CA ASN A 90 13.38 -6.23 23.93
C ASN A 90 14.34 -5.46 24.84
N LYS A 91 15.57 -5.93 24.97
CA LYS A 91 16.60 -5.25 25.77
C LYS A 91 16.95 -3.87 25.17
N TYR A 92 16.90 -3.73 23.87
CA TYR A 92 17.19 -2.47 23.18
C TYR A 92 15.90 -1.83 22.69
N LYS A 93 15.49 -0.75 23.34
CA LYS A 93 14.26 -0.04 23.01
C LYS A 93 14.19 0.38 21.54
N ILE A 94 15.32 0.81 20.96
CA ILE A 94 15.39 1.23 19.57
C ILE A 94 15.00 0.09 18.65
N LEU A 95 15.54 -1.12 18.87
CA LEU A 95 15.20 -2.29 18.05
C LEU A 95 13.74 -2.66 18.20
N LYS A 96 13.23 -2.65 19.44
CA LYS A 96 11.83 -2.99 19.70
C LYS A 96 10.87 -2.05 18.99
N ASP A 97 11.15 -0.74 19.01
CA ASP A 97 10.25 0.26 18.49
C ASP A 97 10.32 0.39 16.96
N TYR A 98 11.52 0.27 16.37
CA TYR A 98 11.74 0.56 14.96
C TYR A 98 11.78 -0.66 14.05
N LEU A 99 12.14 -1.84 14.59
CA LEU A 99 12.26 -3.04 13.75
C LEU A 99 10.98 -3.39 12.99
N PRO A 100 9.78 -3.36 13.61
CA PRO A 100 8.54 -3.62 12.86
C PRO A 100 8.34 -2.67 11.68
N SER A 101 8.65 -1.39 11.87
CA SER A 101 8.51 -0.40 10.81
C SER A 101 9.50 -0.63 9.67
N VAL A 102 10.75 -0.98 10.00
CA VAL A 102 11.76 -1.28 8.98
C VAL A 102 11.33 -2.50 8.15
N ILE A 103 10.85 -3.54 8.81
CA ILE A 103 10.37 -4.74 8.12
C ILE A 103 9.16 -4.40 7.25
N GLY A 104 8.25 -3.58 7.74
CA GLY A 104 7.09 -3.12 6.95
C GLY A 104 7.52 -2.38 5.69
N ILE A 105 8.46 -1.45 5.80
CA ILE A 105 8.97 -0.69 4.65
C ILE A 105 9.62 -1.61 3.62
N LEU A 106 10.49 -2.52 4.08
CA LEU A 106 11.14 -3.48 3.17
C LEU A 106 10.12 -4.38 2.48
N SER A 107 9.06 -4.75 3.20
CA SER A 107 8.00 -5.61 2.64
C SER A 107 7.26 -4.94 1.48
N ILE A 108 7.16 -3.61 1.46
CA ILE A 108 6.48 -2.90 0.38
C ILE A 108 7.07 -3.31 -0.98
N PHE A 109 8.38 -3.38 -1.08
CA PHE A 109 9.05 -3.72 -2.33
C PHE A 109 8.79 -5.16 -2.76
N PHE A 110 8.56 -6.07 -1.81
CA PHE A 110 8.31 -7.48 -2.11
C PHE A 110 6.85 -7.76 -2.46
N ILE A 111 5.90 -7.03 -1.87
CA ILE A 111 4.47 -7.31 -2.08
C ILE A 111 3.88 -6.55 -3.26
N MET A 112 4.58 -5.52 -3.73
CA MET A 112 4.10 -4.59 -4.75
C MET A 112 3.63 -5.30 -6.02
N GLN A 113 4.51 -6.08 -6.65
CA GLN A 113 4.22 -6.76 -7.90
C GLN A 113 3.19 -7.88 -7.74
N PRO A 114 3.31 -8.77 -6.73
CA PRO A 114 2.30 -9.81 -6.53
C PRO A 114 0.89 -9.27 -6.33
N ILE A 115 0.74 -8.16 -5.58
CA ILE A 115 -0.58 -7.57 -5.36
C ILE A 115 -1.12 -6.96 -6.64
N ASP A 116 -0.30 -6.24 -7.40
CA ASP A 116 -0.72 -5.66 -8.69
C ASP A 116 -1.20 -6.76 -9.63
N ASP A 117 -0.45 -7.86 -9.72
CA ASP A 117 -0.81 -8.99 -10.57
C ASP A 117 -2.10 -9.66 -10.11
N LEU A 118 -2.27 -9.82 -8.80
CA LEU A 118 -3.49 -10.40 -8.22
C LEU A 118 -4.72 -9.54 -8.55
N VAL A 119 -4.61 -8.23 -8.39
CA VAL A 119 -5.73 -7.32 -8.67
C VAL A 119 -6.08 -7.36 -10.15
N ASP A 120 -5.07 -7.36 -11.04
CA ASP A 120 -5.32 -7.50 -12.48
C ASP A 120 -6.05 -8.80 -12.78
N TYR A 121 -5.62 -9.91 -12.20
CA TYR A 121 -6.25 -11.21 -12.42
C TYR A 121 -7.72 -11.19 -11.96
N VAL A 122 -7.97 -10.67 -10.76
CA VAL A 122 -9.32 -10.62 -10.21
C VAL A 122 -10.22 -9.73 -11.07
N MET A 123 -9.74 -8.55 -11.47
CA MET A 123 -10.52 -7.64 -12.29
C MET A 123 -10.79 -8.19 -13.68
N ASP A 124 -9.78 -8.83 -14.30
CA ASP A 124 -9.94 -9.43 -15.62
C ASP A 124 -10.99 -10.55 -15.63
N ASN A 125 -11.17 -11.24 -14.49
CA ASN A 125 -12.14 -12.34 -14.37
C ASN A 125 -13.48 -11.92 -13.78
N THR A 126 -13.63 -10.66 -13.38
CA THR A 126 -14.89 -10.16 -12.79
C THR A 126 -15.37 -8.88 -13.50
N ILE A 127 -14.91 -7.73 -13.05
CA ILE A 127 -15.42 -6.42 -13.49
C ILE A 127 -15.14 -6.16 -14.97
N ARG A 128 -13.94 -6.49 -15.46
CA ARG A 128 -13.56 -6.23 -16.85
C ARG A 128 -14.25 -7.15 -17.84
N LYS A 129 -14.83 -8.26 -17.38
CA LYS A 129 -15.65 -9.12 -18.23
C LYS A 129 -17.02 -8.55 -18.53
N LEU A 130 -17.50 -7.68 -17.65
CA LEU A 130 -18.79 -7.02 -17.84
C LEU A 130 -18.71 -5.98 -18.94
#